data_dc1f138bf8655e5a92c5978c16434288
#
_entry.id   dc1f138bf8655e5a92c5978c16434288
#
_cell.length_a   1.000
_cell.length_b   1.000
_cell.length_c   1.000
_cell.angle_alpha   90.00
_cell.angle_beta   90.00
_cell.angle_gamma   90.00
#
_symmetry.space_group_name_H-M   'P 1'
#
loop_
_entity.id
_entity.type
_entity.pdbx_description
1 polymer ?
#
loop_
_entity_poly.entity_id
_entity_poly.type
_entity_poly.pdbx_seq_one_letter_code
_entity_poly.pdbx_strand_id
1 'polypeptide(L)'
;VEEEQFLEILLKNREKDFKFKNTSSGPHRDDMCVKINHIDIRKYGSQGQQRTAALSLKLSEIHLVERKIKDVPILLLDDVLSELDVNRQNYLLESIKNIQTMITCTGLDEFVNSRFEINKLFKVVDGTIVN
;
A
#
# COMPACT_ATOMS: atom_id res chain seq x y z
N VAL A 1 -5.86 17.25 -16.65
CA VAL A 1 -6.80 17.52 -17.76
C VAL A 1 -7.83 18.48 -17.20
N GLU A 2 -8.04 19.62 -17.89
CA GLU A 2 -9.06 20.58 -17.50
C GLU A 2 -10.46 19.99 -17.74
N GLU A 3 -11.46 20.45 -16.97
CA GLU A 3 -12.81 19.89 -16.96
C GLU A 3 -13.44 19.87 -18.36
N GLU A 4 -13.27 20.93 -19.13
CA GLU A 4 -13.78 21.05 -20.51
C GLU A 4 -13.16 20.00 -21.44
N GLN A 5 -11.84 19.81 -21.38
CA GLN A 5 -11.12 18.80 -22.17
C GLN A 5 -11.58 17.38 -21.81
N PHE A 6 -11.87 17.13 -20.51
CA PHE A 6 -12.36 15.84 -20.09
C PHE A 6 -13.77 15.56 -20.61
N LEU A 7 -14.64 16.57 -20.60
CA LEU A 7 -15.98 16.46 -21.16
C LEU A 7 -15.96 16.13 -22.66
N GLU A 8 -15.09 16.80 -23.43
CA GLU A 8 -14.91 16.49 -24.86
C GLU A 8 -14.48 15.04 -25.09
N ILE A 9 -13.54 14.52 -24.28
CA ILE A 9 -13.10 13.13 -24.36
C ILE A 9 -14.26 12.17 -24.09
N LEU A 10 -15.08 12.43 -23.07
CA LEU A 10 -16.25 11.61 -22.74
C LEU A 10 -17.28 11.62 -23.87
N LEU A 11 -17.57 12.78 -24.44
CA LEU A 11 -18.51 12.92 -25.56
C LEU A 11 -18.00 12.16 -26.80
N LYS A 12 -16.71 12.28 -27.13
CA LYS A 12 -16.08 11.58 -28.25
C LYS A 12 -16.13 10.05 -28.11
N ASN A 13 -15.98 9.55 -26.90
CA ASN A 13 -15.96 8.11 -26.62
C ASN A 13 -17.35 7.51 -26.34
N ARG A 14 -18.40 8.32 -26.27
CA ARG A 14 -19.74 7.94 -25.83
C ARG A 14 -20.29 6.69 -26.53
N GLU A 15 -20.26 6.64 -27.88
CA GLU A 15 -20.80 5.50 -28.64
C GLU A 15 -20.04 4.21 -28.35
N LYS A 16 -18.70 4.32 -28.25
CA LYS A 16 -17.83 3.20 -27.89
C LYS A 16 -18.13 2.69 -26.48
N ASP A 17 -18.29 3.58 -25.53
CA ASP A 17 -18.55 3.28 -24.13
C ASP A 17 -19.92 2.62 -23.97
N PHE A 18 -20.94 3.08 -24.68
CA PHE A 18 -22.25 2.42 -24.74
C PHE A 18 -22.18 1.00 -25.31
N LYS A 19 -21.43 0.82 -26.41
CA LYS A 19 -21.28 -0.50 -27.05
C LYS A 19 -20.60 -1.51 -26.13
N PHE A 20 -19.55 -1.08 -25.43
CA PHE A 20 -18.78 -1.94 -24.53
C PHE A 20 -19.29 -1.95 -23.09
N LYS A 21 -20.35 -1.18 -22.77
CA LYS A 21 -20.92 -1.01 -21.42
C LYS A 21 -19.85 -0.66 -20.38
N ASN A 22 -18.88 0.17 -20.76
CA ASN A 22 -17.74 0.52 -19.91
C ASN A 22 -17.21 1.91 -20.29
N THR A 23 -16.93 2.76 -19.33
CA THR A 23 -16.30 4.06 -19.55
C THR A 23 -14.81 3.89 -19.85
N SER A 24 -14.36 4.30 -21.03
CA SER A 24 -12.98 4.09 -21.50
C SER A 24 -12.02 5.20 -21.07
N SER A 25 -12.51 6.32 -20.54
CA SER A 25 -11.71 7.47 -20.11
C SER A 25 -12.11 7.91 -18.72
N GLY A 26 -11.15 8.34 -17.90
CA GLY A 26 -11.37 8.85 -16.56
C GLY A 26 -10.32 8.40 -15.55
N PRO A 27 -10.35 8.92 -14.32
CA PRO A 27 -9.34 8.62 -13.28
C PRO A 27 -9.18 7.12 -13.00
N HIS A 28 -10.23 6.32 -13.19
CA HIS A 28 -10.20 4.85 -13.03
C HIS A 28 -9.40 4.14 -14.15
N ARG A 29 -9.01 4.84 -15.20
CA ARG A 29 -8.18 4.37 -16.32
C ARG A 29 -6.78 4.96 -16.31
N ASP A 30 -6.56 5.96 -15.46
CA ASP A 30 -5.24 6.56 -15.32
C ASP A 30 -4.28 5.57 -14.67
N ASP A 31 -3.03 5.66 -15.04
CA ASP A 31 -1.95 4.86 -14.48
C ASP A 31 -0.89 5.76 -13.86
N MET A 32 -0.24 5.26 -12.82
CA MET A 32 0.79 5.99 -12.10
C MET A 32 2.16 5.44 -12.44
N CYS A 33 3.04 6.31 -12.91
CA CYS A 33 4.42 5.96 -13.18
C CYS A 33 5.30 6.35 -11.98
N VAL A 34 5.80 5.36 -11.25
CA VAL A 34 6.74 5.57 -10.16
C VAL A 34 8.16 5.37 -10.67
N LYS A 35 9.02 6.36 -10.41
CA LYS A 35 10.43 6.34 -10.84
C LYS A 35 11.38 6.42 -9.65
N ILE A 36 12.44 5.63 -9.68
CA ILE A 36 13.59 5.75 -8.78
C ILE A 36 14.80 6.11 -9.63
N ASN A 37 15.47 7.21 -9.32
CA ASN A 37 16.60 7.73 -10.10
C ASN A 37 16.29 7.84 -11.61
N HIS A 38 15.10 8.38 -11.94
CA HIS A 38 14.58 8.54 -13.30
C HIS A 38 14.23 7.23 -14.03
N ILE A 39 14.40 6.07 -13.43
CA ILE A 39 14.08 4.76 -13.99
C ILE A 39 12.66 4.36 -13.57
N ASP A 40 11.81 4.02 -14.56
CA ASP A 40 10.48 3.47 -14.32
C ASP A 40 10.61 2.09 -13.66
N ILE A 41 10.23 2.00 -12.37
CA ILE A 41 10.39 0.79 -11.58
C ILE A 41 9.43 -0.32 -11.96
N ARG A 42 8.29 -0.01 -12.56
CA ARG A 42 7.36 -1.03 -13.05
C ARG A 42 7.95 -1.83 -14.22
N LYS A 43 8.75 -1.18 -15.07
CA LYS A 43 9.35 -1.80 -16.26
C LYS A 43 10.73 -2.38 -15.99
N TYR A 44 11.53 -1.70 -15.20
CA TYR A 44 12.96 -1.99 -15.04
C TYR A 44 13.39 -2.24 -13.60
N GLY A 45 12.49 -2.08 -12.64
CA GLY A 45 12.79 -2.33 -11.23
C GLY A 45 12.80 -3.82 -10.89
N SER A 46 13.67 -4.21 -9.96
CA SER A 46 13.61 -5.54 -9.36
C SER A 46 12.28 -5.72 -8.59
N GLN A 47 11.86 -6.97 -8.38
CA GLN A 47 10.66 -7.26 -7.59
C GLN A 47 10.70 -6.60 -6.21
N GLY A 48 11.87 -6.63 -5.53
CA GLY A 48 12.03 -5.95 -4.25
C GLY A 48 11.86 -4.43 -4.34
N GLN A 49 12.33 -3.78 -5.42
CA GLN A 49 12.12 -2.35 -5.64
C GLN A 49 10.65 -2.03 -5.89
N GLN A 50 9.95 -2.84 -6.68
CA GLN A 50 8.52 -2.68 -6.95
C GLN A 50 7.68 -2.81 -5.67
N ARG A 51 7.95 -3.84 -4.86
CA ARG A 51 7.29 -4.05 -3.55
C ARG A 51 7.55 -2.90 -2.58
N THR A 52 8.81 -2.46 -2.49
CA THR A 52 9.17 -1.33 -1.62
C THR A 52 8.45 -0.05 -2.03
N ALA A 53 8.37 0.22 -3.33
CA ALA A 53 7.66 1.40 -3.82
C ALA A 53 6.15 1.34 -3.56
N ALA A 54 5.53 0.18 -3.77
CA ALA A 54 4.12 -0.03 -3.46
C ALA A 54 3.85 0.18 -1.96
N LEU A 55 4.69 -0.39 -1.10
CA LEU A 55 4.60 -0.20 0.35
C LEU A 55 4.80 1.26 0.76
N SER A 56 5.81 1.93 0.22
CA SER A 56 6.07 3.35 0.51
C SER A 56 4.89 4.24 0.10
N LEU A 57 4.24 3.93 -1.02
CA LEU A 57 3.03 4.63 -1.45
C LEU A 57 1.88 4.41 -0.45
N LYS A 58 1.68 3.17 -0.03
CA LYS A 58 0.66 2.82 0.98
C LYS A 58 0.92 3.51 2.32
N LEU A 59 2.16 3.54 2.79
CA LEU A 59 2.50 4.25 4.02
C LEU A 59 2.30 5.76 3.90
N SER A 60 2.49 6.34 2.72
CA SER A 60 2.25 7.77 2.50
C SER A 60 0.76 8.15 2.62
N GLU A 61 -0.16 7.20 2.43
CA GLU A 61 -1.60 7.41 2.64
C GLU A 61 -1.91 7.75 4.11
N ILE A 62 -1.12 7.24 5.06
CA ILE A 62 -1.28 7.52 6.51
C ILE A 62 -1.30 9.04 6.75
N HIS A 63 -0.31 9.75 6.22
CA HIS A 63 -0.23 11.21 6.38
C HIS A 63 -1.40 11.96 5.71
N LEU A 64 -1.91 11.44 4.60
CA LEU A 64 -3.10 12.00 3.96
C LEU A 64 -4.34 11.83 4.84
N VAL A 65 -4.49 10.62 5.41
CA VAL A 65 -5.60 10.31 6.31
C VAL A 65 -5.53 11.17 7.57
N GLU A 66 -4.38 11.24 8.24
CA GLU A 66 -4.15 12.08 9.41
C GLU A 66 -4.56 13.56 9.15
N ARG A 67 -4.13 14.12 8.03
CA ARG A 67 -4.49 15.49 7.65
C ARG A 67 -5.99 15.67 7.44
N LYS A 68 -6.66 14.67 6.89
CA LYS A 68 -8.09 14.73 6.53
C LYS A 68 -8.99 14.52 7.73
N ILE A 69 -8.72 13.52 8.57
CA ILE A 69 -9.53 13.16 9.74
C ILE A 69 -9.05 13.86 11.01
N LYS A 70 -7.85 14.45 11.03
CA LYS A 70 -7.17 15.05 12.18
C LYS A 70 -6.99 14.09 13.35
N ASP A 71 -6.80 12.82 13.05
CA ASP A 71 -6.57 11.75 14.00
C ASP A 71 -5.62 10.71 13.39
N VAL A 72 -4.99 9.88 14.23
CA VAL A 72 -4.06 8.84 13.78
C VAL A 72 -4.86 7.60 13.36
N PRO A 73 -4.71 7.10 12.13
CA PRO A 73 -5.42 5.90 11.69
C PRO A 73 -4.85 4.63 12.37
N ILE A 74 -5.67 3.58 12.43
CA ILE A 74 -5.21 2.23 12.77
C ILE A 74 -4.68 1.58 11.50
N LEU A 75 -3.45 1.06 11.56
CA LEU A 75 -2.81 0.40 10.43
C LEU A 75 -2.96 -1.12 10.51
N LEU A 76 -3.38 -1.72 9.41
CA LEU A 76 -3.49 -3.17 9.28
C LEU A 76 -2.49 -3.65 8.22
N LEU A 77 -1.53 -4.48 8.61
CA LEU A 77 -0.50 -5.05 7.74
C LEU A 77 -0.64 -6.57 7.70
N ASP A 78 -1.06 -7.08 6.55
CA ASP A 78 -1.27 -8.51 6.35
C ASP A 78 -0.07 -9.12 5.62
N ASP A 79 0.66 -9.98 6.30
CA ASP A 79 1.84 -10.74 5.84
C ASP A 79 2.95 -9.90 5.16
N VAL A 80 3.00 -8.59 5.44
CA VAL A 80 3.93 -7.67 4.75
C VAL A 80 5.39 -7.96 5.11
N LEU A 81 5.64 -8.43 6.35
CA LEU A 81 7.01 -8.65 6.83
C LEU A 81 7.71 -9.80 6.11
N SER A 82 6.99 -10.85 5.71
CA SER A 82 7.54 -12.00 4.98
C SER A 82 8.12 -11.62 3.61
N GLU A 83 7.64 -10.54 3.03
CA GLU A 83 8.04 -10.07 1.71
C GLU A 83 9.24 -9.12 1.71
N LEU A 84 9.70 -8.69 2.89
CA LEU A 84 10.73 -7.69 3.06
C LEU A 84 12.03 -8.30 3.60
N ASP A 85 13.16 -7.79 3.12
CA ASP A 85 14.44 -8.02 3.77
C ASP A 85 14.53 -7.28 5.11
N VAL A 86 15.49 -7.70 5.95
CA VAL A 86 15.69 -7.19 7.31
C VAL A 86 15.79 -5.65 7.39
N ASN A 87 16.48 -5.03 6.44
CA ASN A 87 16.65 -3.57 6.46
C ASN A 87 15.32 -2.85 6.18
N ARG A 88 14.53 -3.36 5.24
CA ARG A 88 13.22 -2.82 4.91
C ARG A 88 12.19 -3.08 6.00
N GLN A 89 12.24 -4.25 6.64
CA GLN A 89 11.43 -4.53 7.83
C GLN A 89 11.71 -3.51 8.94
N ASN A 90 13.00 -3.25 9.26
CA ASN A 90 13.39 -2.25 10.25
C ASN A 90 12.85 -0.87 9.90
N TYR A 91 13.01 -0.45 8.65
CA TYR A 91 12.52 0.86 8.19
C TYR A 91 11.00 0.98 8.32
N LEU A 92 10.26 -0.06 7.88
CA LEU A 92 8.81 -0.10 8.01
C LEU A 92 8.40 0.08 9.48
N LEU A 93 8.94 -0.76 10.35
CA LEU A 93 8.55 -0.81 11.75
C LEU A 93 8.90 0.50 12.49
N GLU A 94 10.04 1.12 12.17
CA GLU A 94 10.37 2.44 12.71
C GLU A 94 9.40 3.53 12.20
N SER A 95 8.97 3.43 10.94
CA SER A 95 8.04 4.39 10.33
C SER A 95 6.64 4.35 10.97
N ILE A 96 6.24 3.22 11.56
CA ILE A 96 4.90 3.02 12.15
C ILE A 96 4.90 3.00 13.68
N LYS A 97 6.03 3.28 14.31
CA LYS A 97 6.25 3.16 15.77
C LYS A 97 5.19 3.88 16.64
N ASN A 98 4.68 5.01 16.15
CA ASN A 98 3.70 5.82 16.86
C ASN A 98 2.25 5.57 16.39
N ILE A 99 2.02 4.51 15.61
CA ILE A 99 0.73 4.20 15.02
C ILE A 99 0.23 2.89 15.61
N GLN A 100 -1.01 2.85 16.08
CA GLN A 100 -1.62 1.58 16.47
C GLN A 100 -1.68 0.65 15.26
N THR A 101 -0.92 -0.44 15.31
CA THR A 101 -0.74 -1.33 14.18
C THR A 101 -1.07 -2.77 14.56
N MET A 102 -1.80 -3.45 13.68
CA MET A 102 -1.99 -4.90 13.74
C MET A 102 -1.23 -5.52 12.56
N ILE A 103 -0.36 -6.49 12.86
CA ILE A 103 0.45 -7.17 11.87
C ILE A 103 0.15 -8.66 11.92
N THR A 104 -0.17 -9.25 10.77
CA THR A 104 -0.20 -10.71 10.64
C THR A 104 1.13 -11.19 10.05
N CYS A 105 1.63 -12.32 10.53
CA CYS A 105 2.82 -12.97 9.98
C CYS A 105 2.77 -14.48 10.24
N THR A 106 3.42 -15.25 9.38
CA THR A 106 3.63 -16.68 9.55
C THR A 106 4.98 -16.90 10.26
N GLY A 107 4.94 -17.35 11.50
CA GLY A 107 6.13 -17.55 12.31
C GLY A 107 6.52 -16.30 13.10
N LEU A 108 6.80 -16.50 14.36
CA LEU A 108 7.43 -15.50 15.21
C LEU A 108 8.93 -15.76 15.11
N ASP A 109 9.53 -15.20 14.11
CA ASP A 109 10.98 -15.20 14.05
C ASP A 109 11.52 -14.39 15.23
N GLU A 110 12.64 -14.83 15.79
CA GLU A 110 13.39 -14.13 16.86
C GLU A 110 13.57 -12.64 16.58
N PHE A 111 13.45 -12.27 15.31
CA PHE A 111 13.55 -10.93 14.80
C PHE A 111 12.44 -9.99 15.32
N VAL A 112 11.19 -10.45 15.36
CA VAL A 112 10.06 -9.63 15.84
C VAL A 112 10.17 -9.45 17.36
N ASN A 113 10.57 -10.50 18.06
CA ASN A 113 10.68 -10.48 19.52
C ASN A 113 11.88 -9.67 20.05
N SER A 114 12.94 -9.52 19.28
CA SER A 114 14.19 -8.90 19.76
C SER A 114 14.29 -7.39 19.49
N ARG A 115 13.46 -6.83 18.62
CA ARG A 115 13.64 -5.46 18.10
C ARG A 115 12.44 -4.54 18.28
N PHE A 116 11.29 -5.07 18.72
CA PHE A 116 10.07 -4.27 18.92
C PHE A 116 9.42 -4.57 20.26
N GLU A 117 8.91 -3.50 20.89
CA GLU A 117 7.96 -3.63 21.99
C GLU A 117 6.62 -4.10 21.42
N ILE A 118 6.43 -5.42 21.40
CA ILE A 118 5.13 -6.01 21.07
C ILE A 118 4.23 -5.83 22.29
N ASN A 119 3.24 -4.96 22.18
CA ASN A 119 2.30 -4.74 23.28
C ASN A 119 1.40 -5.97 23.50
N LYS A 120 1.01 -6.66 22.44
CA LYS A 120 0.15 -7.82 22.51
C LYS A 120 0.39 -8.79 21.36
N LEU A 121 0.54 -10.07 21.69
CA LEU A 121 0.70 -11.16 20.75
C LEU A 121 -0.53 -12.07 20.78
N PHE A 122 -1.02 -12.41 19.61
CA PHE A 122 -2.07 -13.40 19.44
C PHE A 122 -1.54 -14.56 18.59
N LYS A 123 -1.53 -15.76 19.13
CA LYS A 123 -1.20 -16.96 18.36
C LYS A 123 -2.50 -17.57 17.84
N VAL A 124 -2.58 -17.82 16.53
CA VAL A 124 -3.73 -18.47 15.91
C VAL A 124 -3.34 -19.87 15.48
N VAL A 125 -4.09 -20.86 15.97
CA VAL A 125 -3.91 -22.28 15.62
C VAL A 125 -5.28 -22.82 15.23
N ASP A 126 -5.39 -23.42 14.05
CA ASP A 126 -6.65 -23.98 13.51
C ASP A 126 -7.85 -23.01 13.59
N GLY A 127 -7.59 -21.74 13.25
CA GLY A 127 -8.62 -20.68 13.25
C GLY A 127 -9.01 -20.18 14.65
N THR A 128 -8.33 -20.63 15.71
CA THR A 128 -8.63 -20.26 17.10
C THR A 128 -7.45 -19.52 17.73
N ILE A 129 -7.74 -18.46 18.48
CA ILE A 129 -6.71 -17.76 19.26
C ILE A 129 -6.33 -18.60 20.46
N VAL A 130 -5.05 -18.92 20.57
CA VAL A 130 -4.47 -19.63 21.73
C VAL A 130 -3.55 -18.66 22.47
N ASN A 131 -3.65 -18.66 23.80
CA ASN A 131 -2.83 -17.85 24.71
C ASN A 131 -1.49 -18.53 24.99
#